data_dd4e92b77dcf2f5c502cfcac1fe5d84b
#
_entry.id   dd4e92b77dcf2f5c502cfcac1fe5d84b
#
_cell.length_a   1.000
_cell.length_b   1.000
_cell.length_c   1.000
_cell.angle_alpha   90.00
_cell.angle_beta   90.00
_cell.angle_gamma   90.00
#
_symmetry.space_group_name_H-M   'P 1'
#
loop_
_entity.id
_entity.type
_entity.pdbx_description
1 polymer ?
#
loop_
_entity_poly.entity_id
_entity_poly.type
_entity_poly.pdbx_seq_one_letter_code
_entity_poly.pdbx_strand_id
1 'polypeptide(L)'
;MRATYRVLAGLVAVGVVLQAMFIALGWFTAIKDMDDGLVIDKNYDGNIGHTLHGQFGTLVIPILALLLLIVSFFAHVPGGIRWALYVFGLVVLQIALAFVSFGAPVVGLLHGLNAFALLAVAAIASRRAAGAPVAATETTTEATA
;
A
#
# COMPACT_ATOMS: atom_id res chain seq x y z
N MET A 1 -7.17 -16.22 10.01
CA MET A 1 -7.35 -15.42 8.79
C MET A 1 -7.65 -13.92 9.06
N ARG A 2 -8.48 -13.53 10.05
CA ARG A 2 -8.75 -12.11 10.35
C ARG A 2 -7.48 -11.33 10.76
N ALA A 3 -6.64 -11.89 11.62
CA ALA A 3 -5.35 -11.27 11.98
C ALA A 3 -4.43 -11.12 10.77
N THR A 4 -4.35 -12.13 9.92
CA THR A 4 -3.57 -12.08 8.66
C THR A 4 -4.06 -10.97 7.73
N TYR A 5 -5.39 -10.84 7.54
CA TYR A 5 -5.99 -9.75 6.78
C TYR A 5 -5.57 -8.38 7.34
N ARG A 6 -5.70 -8.20 8.66
CA ARG A 6 -5.31 -6.97 9.36
C ARG A 6 -3.85 -6.61 9.12
N VAL A 7 -2.96 -7.61 9.28
CA VAL A 7 -1.52 -7.42 9.10
C VAL A 7 -1.21 -7.06 7.65
N LEU A 8 -1.75 -7.79 6.67
CA LEU A 8 -1.51 -7.50 5.25
C LEU A 8 -1.98 -6.11 4.86
N ALA A 9 -3.18 -5.70 5.27
CA ALA A 9 -3.68 -4.35 5.00
C ALA A 9 -2.80 -3.29 5.68
N GLY A 10 -2.34 -3.54 6.91
CA GLY A 10 -1.39 -2.68 7.62
C GLY A 10 -0.04 -2.58 6.91
N LEU A 11 0.49 -3.71 6.40
CA LEU A 11 1.74 -3.74 5.65
C LEU A 11 1.64 -2.95 4.34
N VAL A 12 0.50 -3.00 3.63
CA VAL A 12 0.29 -2.13 2.46
C VAL A 12 0.33 -0.65 2.88
N ALA A 13 -0.36 -0.26 3.96
CA ALA A 13 -0.35 1.11 4.43
C ALA A 13 1.07 1.59 4.83
N VAL A 14 1.82 0.78 5.57
CA VAL A 14 3.23 1.07 5.91
C VAL A 14 4.09 1.12 4.66
N GLY A 15 3.87 0.21 3.71
CA GLY A 15 4.56 0.18 2.44
C GLY A 15 4.40 1.49 1.66
N VAL A 16 3.21 2.10 1.64
CA VAL A 16 2.99 3.41 0.99
C VAL A 16 3.82 4.51 1.65
N VAL A 17 3.93 4.51 2.98
CA VAL A 17 4.79 5.47 3.70
C VAL A 17 6.26 5.27 3.32
N LEU A 18 6.73 4.01 3.29
CA LEU A 18 8.09 3.69 2.87
C LEU A 18 8.35 4.14 1.42
N GLN A 19 7.37 4.02 0.52
CA GLN A 19 7.47 4.51 -0.85
C GLN A 19 7.73 6.01 -0.92
N ALA A 20 7.04 6.81 -0.09
CA ALA A 20 7.29 8.24 0.01
C ALA A 20 8.70 8.54 0.56
N MET A 21 9.16 7.76 1.53
CA MET A 21 10.52 7.90 2.08
C MET A 21 11.60 7.53 1.04
N PHE A 22 11.39 6.46 0.26
CA PHE A 22 12.35 6.01 -0.75
C PHE A 22 12.50 7.02 -1.89
N ILE A 23 11.38 7.55 -2.41
CA ILE A 23 11.45 8.55 -3.48
C ILE A 23 12.04 9.87 -2.97
N ALA A 24 11.76 10.27 -1.73
CA ALA A 24 12.38 11.44 -1.12
C ALA A 24 13.89 11.24 -0.99
N LEU A 25 14.35 10.08 -0.47
CA LEU A 25 15.76 9.72 -0.40
C LEU A 25 16.41 9.82 -1.79
N GLY A 26 15.75 9.26 -2.82
CA GLY A 26 16.25 9.28 -4.19
C GLY A 26 16.49 10.70 -4.71
N TRP A 27 15.50 11.56 -4.56
CA TRP A 27 15.61 12.94 -5.07
C TRP A 27 16.57 13.80 -4.24
N PHE A 28 16.57 13.71 -2.90
CA PHE A 28 17.51 14.49 -2.10
C PHE A 28 18.96 14.05 -2.30
N THR A 29 19.21 12.75 -2.52
CA THR A 29 20.53 12.26 -2.92
C THR A 29 20.93 12.80 -4.28
N ALA A 30 20.03 12.73 -5.28
CA ALA A 30 20.31 13.25 -6.62
C ALA A 30 20.62 14.76 -6.62
N ILE A 31 19.85 15.55 -5.86
CA ILE A 31 20.08 16.99 -5.71
C ILE A 31 21.46 17.27 -5.11
N LYS A 32 21.83 16.53 -4.05
CA LYS A 32 23.17 16.67 -3.45
C LYS A 32 24.28 16.32 -4.45
N ASP A 33 24.11 15.21 -5.18
CA ASP A 33 25.12 14.76 -6.14
C ASP A 33 25.25 15.71 -7.34
N MET A 34 24.19 16.48 -7.68
CA MET A 34 24.26 17.54 -8.68
C MET A 34 25.17 18.69 -8.25
N ASP A 35 25.24 19.02 -6.96
CA ASP A 35 26.21 20.00 -6.42
C ASP A 35 27.66 19.52 -6.62
N ASP A 36 27.87 18.18 -6.66
CA ASP A 36 29.17 17.54 -6.91
C ASP A 36 29.41 17.24 -8.41
N GLY A 37 28.54 17.74 -9.30
CA GLY A 37 28.70 17.68 -10.77
C GLY A 37 27.91 16.57 -11.47
N LEU A 38 26.99 15.87 -10.79
CA LEU A 38 26.09 14.91 -11.45
C LEU A 38 25.22 15.64 -12.50
N VAL A 39 25.12 15.07 -13.68
CA VAL A 39 24.18 15.50 -14.71
C VAL A 39 23.05 14.46 -14.83
N ILE A 40 21.81 14.90 -14.58
CA ILE A 40 20.62 14.07 -14.81
C ILE A 40 20.22 14.18 -16.27
N ASP A 41 20.61 13.20 -17.06
CA ASP A 41 20.26 13.07 -18.47
C ASP A 41 19.65 11.68 -18.75
N LYS A 42 19.49 11.32 -20.02
CA LYS A 42 18.96 10.01 -20.44
C LYS A 42 19.76 8.79 -19.99
N ASN A 43 21.01 8.97 -19.53
CA ASN A 43 21.90 7.93 -19.06
C ASN A 43 21.90 7.83 -17.52
N TYR A 44 21.10 8.66 -16.84
CA TYR A 44 21.00 8.61 -15.39
C TYR A 44 20.13 7.43 -14.93
N ASP A 45 20.76 6.41 -14.37
CA ASP A 45 20.08 5.18 -13.90
C ASP A 45 19.39 5.31 -12.54
N GLY A 46 19.42 6.51 -11.94
CA GLY A 46 18.92 6.72 -10.59
C GLY A 46 19.93 6.32 -9.51
N ASN A 47 19.47 6.35 -8.27
CA ASN A 47 20.24 5.94 -7.10
C ASN A 47 19.44 4.92 -6.27
N ILE A 48 20.00 4.52 -5.11
CA ILE A 48 19.36 3.52 -4.25
C ILE A 48 17.92 3.89 -3.85
N GLY A 49 17.62 5.18 -3.63
CA GLY A 49 16.26 5.63 -3.29
C GLY A 49 15.28 5.41 -4.44
N HIS A 50 15.67 5.75 -5.68
CA HIS A 50 14.88 5.49 -6.88
C HIS A 50 14.69 3.99 -7.12
N THR A 51 15.76 3.18 -6.94
CA THR A 51 15.71 1.73 -7.09
C THR A 51 14.76 1.09 -6.08
N LEU A 52 14.85 1.47 -4.80
CA LEU A 52 13.96 0.97 -3.75
C LEU A 52 12.50 1.37 -4.02
N HIS A 53 12.25 2.62 -4.43
CA HIS A 53 10.90 3.05 -4.79
C HIS A 53 10.34 2.22 -5.96
N GLY A 54 11.09 2.06 -7.02
CA GLY A 54 10.68 1.30 -8.20
C GLY A 54 10.41 -0.17 -7.89
N GLN A 55 11.37 -0.88 -7.30
CA GLN A 55 11.25 -2.31 -7.02
C GLN A 55 10.19 -2.62 -5.97
N PHE A 56 10.16 -1.85 -4.88
CA PHE A 56 9.18 -2.07 -3.82
C PHE A 56 7.76 -1.76 -4.30
N GLY A 57 7.59 -0.68 -5.08
CA GLY A 57 6.31 -0.26 -5.62
C GLY A 57 5.75 -1.20 -6.68
N THR A 58 6.60 -1.79 -7.53
CA THR A 58 6.16 -2.68 -8.61
C THR A 58 6.13 -4.16 -8.25
N LEU A 59 6.79 -4.57 -7.16
CA LEU A 59 6.86 -5.97 -6.78
C LEU A 59 6.25 -6.23 -5.40
N VAL A 60 6.76 -5.58 -4.34
CA VAL A 60 6.37 -5.92 -2.96
C VAL A 60 4.93 -5.50 -2.66
N ILE A 61 4.56 -4.25 -2.98
CA ILE A 61 3.21 -3.75 -2.71
C ILE A 61 2.13 -4.52 -3.48
N PRO A 62 2.27 -4.81 -4.79
CA PRO A 62 1.30 -5.64 -5.52
C PRO A 62 1.14 -7.05 -4.96
N ILE A 63 2.23 -7.69 -4.55
CA ILE A 63 2.17 -9.02 -3.92
C ILE A 63 1.38 -8.94 -2.60
N LEU A 64 1.65 -7.95 -1.75
CA LEU A 64 0.92 -7.77 -0.49
C LEU A 64 -0.57 -7.50 -0.74
N ALA A 65 -0.92 -6.69 -1.73
CA ALA A 65 -2.30 -6.40 -2.09
C ALA A 65 -3.03 -7.62 -2.66
N LEU A 66 -2.34 -8.43 -3.48
CA LEU A 66 -2.89 -9.68 -4.00
C LEU A 66 -3.12 -10.70 -2.88
N LEU A 67 -2.15 -10.86 -1.96
CA LEU A 67 -2.30 -11.73 -0.79
C LEU A 67 -3.45 -11.26 0.10
N LEU A 68 -3.59 -9.94 0.31
CA LEU A 68 -4.72 -9.36 1.03
C LEU A 68 -6.05 -9.74 0.38
N LEU A 69 -6.13 -9.63 -0.95
CA LEU A 69 -7.33 -9.99 -1.71
C LEU A 69 -7.65 -11.48 -1.55
N ILE A 70 -6.67 -12.37 -1.70
CA ILE A 70 -6.84 -13.81 -1.51
C ILE A 70 -7.31 -14.13 -0.09
N VAL A 71 -6.64 -13.59 0.93
CA VAL A 71 -6.99 -13.82 2.33
C VAL A 71 -8.37 -13.28 2.68
N SER A 72 -8.84 -12.22 1.98
CA SER A 72 -10.14 -11.61 2.25
C SER A 72 -11.31 -12.56 2.09
N PHE A 73 -11.21 -13.56 1.21
CA PHE A 73 -12.24 -14.59 1.01
C PHE A 73 -12.41 -15.52 2.22
N PHE A 74 -11.38 -15.63 3.05
CA PHE A 74 -11.34 -16.55 4.21
C PHE A 74 -11.32 -15.82 5.57
N ALA A 75 -11.24 -14.49 5.56
CA ALA A 75 -11.00 -13.70 6.77
C ALA A 75 -12.27 -13.44 7.60
N HIS A 76 -13.47 -13.62 7.02
CA HIS A 76 -14.77 -13.32 7.64
C HIS A 76 -14.82 -11.91 8.27
N VAL A 77 -14.21 -10.93 7.59
CA VAL A 77 -14.27 -9.50 7.96
C VAL A 77 -15.48 -8.87 7.25
N PRO A 78 -16.39 -8.21 7.97
CA PRO A 78 -17.54 -7.54 7.35
C PRO A 78 -17.10 -6.54 6.27
N GLY A 79 -17.50 -6.79 5.01
CA GLY A 79 -17.08 -6.02 3.85
C GLY A 79 -15.60 -6.18 3.47
N GLY A 80 -14.89 -7.17 4.03
CA GLY A 80 -13.46 -7.37 3.83
C GLY A 80 -13.06 -7.53 2.37
N ILE A 81 -13.81 -8.31 1.60
CA ILE A 81 -13.56 -8.50 0.16
C ILE A 81 -13.63 -7.16 -0.59
N ARG A 82 -14.66 -6.36 -0.33
CA ARG A 82 -14.82 -5.05 -0.99
C ARG A 82 -13.64 -4.11 -0.68
N TRP A 83 -13.18 -4.07 0.58
CA TRP A 83 -12.05 -3.24 0.96
C TRP A 83 -10.73 -3.75 0.37
N ALA A 84 -10.54 -5.06 0.31
CA ALA A 84 -9.38 -5.67 -0.35
C ALA A 84 -9.37 -5.39 -1.86
N LEU A 85 -10.54 -5.41 -2.52
CA LEU A 85 -10.68 -5.02 -3.93
C LEU A 85 -10.33 -3.55 -4.16
N TYR A 86 -10.74 -2.64 -3.25
CA TYR A 86 -10.36 -1.24 -3.35
C TYR A 86 -8.84 -1.06 -3.20
N VAL A 87 -8.21 -1.72 -2.22
CA VAL A 87 -6.74 -1.69 -2.07
C VAL A 87 -6.06 -2.21 -3.34
N PHE A 88 -6.46 -3.37 -3.83
CA PHE A 88 -5.86 -3.97 -5.03
C PHE A 88 -6.05 -3.08 -6.28
N GLY A 89 -7.26 -2.56 -6.49
CA GLY A 89 -7.56 -1.65 -7.61
C GLY A 89 -6.73 -0.36 -7.56
N LEU A 90 -6.58 0.23 -6.37
CA LEU A 90 -5.74 1.42 -6.20
C LEU A 90 -4.23 1.12 -6.41
N VAL A 91 -3.75 -0.08 -6.07
CA VAL A 91 -2.38 -0.50 -6.38
C VAL A 91 -2.18 -0.64 -7.88
N VAL A 92 -3.11 -1.27 -8.60
CA VAL A 92 -3.05 -1.37 -10.06
C VAL A 92 -3.07 0.02 -10.70
N LEU A 93 -3.96 0.90 -10.23
CA LEU A 93 -4.01 2.29 -10.70
C LEU A 93 -2.71 3.04 -10.39
N GLN A 94 -2.12 2.83 -9.22
CA GLN A 94 -0.86 3.46 -8.82
C GLN A 94 0.27 3.15 -9.81
N ILE A 95 0.39 1.89 -10.20
CA ILE A 95 1.41 1.45 -11.16
C ILE A 95 1.11 2.02 -12.54
N ALA A 96 -0.15 1.96 -12.99
CA ALA A 96 -0.54 2.52 -14.28
C ALA A 96 -0.23 4.03 -14.37
N LEU A 97 -0.58 4.80 -13.32
CA LEU A 97 -0.28 6.24 -13.25
C LEU A 97 1.23 6.51 -13.26
N ALA A 98 2.05 5.68 -12.60
CA ALA A 98 3.50 5.81 -12.63
C ALA A 98 4.04 5.69 -14.06
N PHE A 99 3.64 4.63 -14.79
CA PHE A 99 4.10 4.42 -16.17
C PHE A 99 3.63 5.52 -17.12
N VAL A 100 2.38 5.96 -17.01
CA VAL A 100 1.86 7.07 -17.84
C VAL A 100 2.61 8.37 -17.54
N SER A 101 3.04 8.60 -16.31
CA SER A 101 3.75 9.80 -15.89
C SER A 101 5.11 9.97 -16.58
N PHE A 102 5.75 8.88 -17.03
CA PHE A 102 7.00 8.99 -17.79
C PHE A 102 6.80 9.68 -19.15
N GLY A 103 5.63 9.52 -19.78
CA GLY A 103 5.29 10.21 -21.04
C GLY A 103 4.49 11.50 -20.84
N ALA A 104 3.82 11.66 -19.71
CA ALA A 104 2.97 12.79 -19.37
C ALA A 104 3.17 13.20 -17.90
N PRO A 105 4.20 14.01 -17.59
CA PRO A 105 4.60 14.29 -16.19
C PRO A 105 3.49 14.88 -15.31
N VAL A 106 2.53 15.61 -15.88
CA VAL A 106 1.37 16.13 -15.15
C VAL A 106 0.52 15.02 -14.50
N VAL A 107 0.51 13.81 -15.07
CA VAL A 107 -0.19 12.64 -14.51
C VAL A 107 0.47 12.18 -13.21
N GLY A 108 1.74 12.53 -12.98
CA GLY A 108 2.43 12.30 -11.73
C GLY A 108 1.73 12.92 -10.51
N LEU A 109 0.97 13.99 -10.69
CA LEU A 109 0.12 14.56 -9.64
C LEU A 109 -0.94 13.57 -9.20
N LEU A 110 -1.55 12.83 -10.13
CA LEU A 110 -2.56 11.81 -9.84
C LEU A 110 -1.93 10.58 -9.19
N HIS A 111 -0.69 10.21 -9.57
CA HIS A 111 0.06 9.16 -8.89
C HIS A 111 0.27 9.52 -7.40
N GLY A 112 0.69 10.75 -7.11
CA GLY A 112 0.83 11.24 -5.74
C GLY A 112 -0.49 11.23 -4.98
N LEU A 113 -1.57 11.73 -5.57
CA LEU A 113 -2.90 11.76 -4.96
C LEU A 113 -3.43 10.35 -4.68
N ASN A 114 -3.27 9.42 -5.63
CA ASN A 114 -3.69 8.04 -5.48
C ASN A 114 -2.93 7.32 -4.35
N ALA A 115 -1.67 7.68 -4.09
CA ALA A 115 -0.91 7.13 -2.97
C ALA A 115 -1.58 7.46 -1.62
N PHE A 116 -2.09 8.69 -1.42
CA PHE A 116 -2.84 9.04 -0.22
C PHE A 116 -4.17 8.28 -0.11
N ALA A 117 -4.89 8.11 -1.23
CA ALA A 117 -6.11 7.31 -1.26
C ALA A 117 -5.81 5.84 -0.89
N LEU A 118 -4.76 5.25 -1.45
CA LEU A 118 -4.33 3.88 -1.14
C LEU A 118 -3.96 3.73 0.34
N LEU A 119 -3.19 4.68 0.90
CA LEU A 119 -2.85 4.71 2.32
C LEU A 119 -4.11 4.71 3.20
N ALA A 120 -5.05 5.60 2.91
CA ALA A 120 -6.28 5.74 3.68
C ALA A 120 -7.14 4.46 3.61
N VAL A 121 -7.33 3.91 2.40
CA VAL A 121 -8.15 2.71 2.18
C VAL A 121 -7.53 1.49 2.84
N ALA A 122 -6.21 1.30 2.75
CA ALA A 122 -5.49 0.21 3.40
C ALA A 122 -5.56 0.32 4.94
N ALA A 123 -5.40 1.53 5.49
CA ALA A 123 -5.56 1.77 6.92
C ALA A 123 -6.99 1.48 7.41
N ILE A 124 -8.01 1.87 6.65
CA ILE A 124 -9.42 1.56 6.97
C ILE A 124 -9.65 0.05 6.93
N ALA A 125 -9.16 -0.65 5.90
CA ALA A 125 -9.26 -2.10 5.77
C ALA A 125 -8.67 -2.81 6.99
N SER A 126 -7.47 -2.39 7.43
CA SER A 126 -6.80 -2.92 8.62
C SER A 126 -7.63 -2.69 9.91
N ARG A 127 -8.15 -1.47 10.12
CA ARG A 127 -8.96 -1.13 11.31
C ARG A 127 -10.27 -1.91 11.36
N ARG A 128 -10.94 -2.14 10.23
CA ARG A 128 -12.19 -2.94 10.16
C ARG A 128 -11.97 -4.38 10.61
N ALA A 129 -10.81 -4.95 10.34
CA ALA A 129 -10.47 -6.27 10.85
C ALA A 129 -10.20 -6.28 12.37
N ALA A 130 -9.85 -5.15 12.98
CA ALA A 130 -9.65 -5.04 14.42
C ALA A 130 -10.97 -4.92 15.21
N GLY A 131 -11.97 -4.23 14.65
CA GLY A 131 -13.16 -3.77 15.35
C GLY A 131 -14.39 -4.69 15.31
N ALA A 132 -14.31 -5.95 14.83
CA ALA A 132 -15.44 -6.86 14.91
C ALA A 132 -15.51 -7.52 16.31
N PRO A 133 -16.60 -7.34 17.07
CA PRO A 133 -16.74 -7.96 18.39
C PRO A 133 -16.57 -9.48 18.28
N VAL A 134 -15.80 -10.08 19.20
CA VAL A 134 -15.88 -11.50 19.50
C VAL A 134 -17.31 -11.71 20.00
N ALA A 135 -18.09 -12.56 19.32
CA ALA A 135 -19.41 -12.93 19.81
C ALA A 135 -19.22 -13.43 21.25
N ALA A 136 -19.82 -12.73 22.22
CA ALA A 136 -19.88 -13.22 23.59
C ALA A 136 -20.59 -14.57 23.55
N THR A 137 -19.91 -15.62 23.96
CA THR A 137 -20.53 -16.92 24.20
C THR A 137 -21.52 -16.67 25.34
N GLU A 138 -22.81 -16.58 25.03
CA GLU A 138 -23.86 -16.59 26.04
C GLU A 138 -23.76 -17.92 26.76
N THR A 139 -23.18 -17.89 27.96
CA THR A 139 -23.26 -18.99 28.90
C THR A 139 -24.69 -18.99 29.42
N THR A 140 -25.56 -19.77 28.79
CA THR A 140 -26.89 -20.06 29.31
C THR A 140 -26.67 -20.85 30.63
N THR A 141 -26.73 -20.14 31.74
CA THR A 141 -26.84 -20.78 33.05
C THR A 141 -28.27 -21.28 33.14
N GLU A 142 -28.46 -22.56 32.85
CA GLU A 142 -29.71 -23.28 33.11
C GLU A 142 -29.88 -23.35 34.64
N ALA A 143 -30.74 -22.50 35.18
CA ALA A 143 -31.16 -22.57 36.56
C ALA A 143 -32.12 -23.76 36.70
N THR A 144 -31.61 -24.87 37.21
CA THR A 144 -32.44 -25.96 37.72
C THR A 144 -33.09 -25.54 39.03
N ALA A 145 -34.39 -25.39 38.98
CA ALA A 145 -35.26 -25.31 40.17
C ALA A 145 -35.63 -26.73 40.63
#